data_9abf2c017975ec44e25ae13486895f2f
#
_entry.id   9abf2c017975ec44e25ae13486895f2f
#
_cell.length_a   1.000
_cell.length_b   1.000
_cell.length_c   1.000
_cell.angle_alpha   90.00
_cell.angle_beta   90.00
_cell.angle_gamma   90.00
#
_symmetry.space_group_name_H-M   'P 1'
#
loop_
_entity.id
_entity.type
_entity.pdbx_description
1 polymer ?
#
loop_
_entity_poly.entity_id
_entity_poly.type
_entity_poly.pdbx_seq_one_letter_code
_entity_poly.pdbx_strand_id
1 'polypeptide(L)' 'MRYVLFDEHFNEQGTFNSVQELRNFLCDRKYDISCDADLSCTFDYIKHIKWHWDMEE' A
#
# COMPACT_ATOMS: atom_id res chain seq x y z
N MET A 1 -3.49 -8.18 12.96
CA MET A 1 -2.77 -8.27 11.68
C MET A 1 -2.56 -6.87 11.12
N ARG A 2 -1.33 -6.52 10.79
CA ARG A 2 -1.00 -5.18 10.29
C ARG A 2 -0.17 -5.30 9.02
N TYR A 3 -0.29 -4.29 8.18
CA TYR A 3 0.50 -4.20 6.96
C TYR A 3 1.49 -3.07 7.10
N VAL A 4 2.76 -3.33 6.77
CA VAL A 4 3.81 -2.32 6.81
C VAL A 4 4.20 -2.01 5.37
N LEU A 5 4.20 -0.73 5.02
CA LEU A 5 4.51 -0.30 3.67
C LEU A 5 5.91 0.31 3.62
N PHE A 6 6.68 -0.11 2.63
CA PHE A 6 8.02 0.41 2.36
C PHE A 6 8.08 0.97 0.96
N ASP A 7 8.89 2.00 0.77
CA ASP A 7 9.10 2.55 -0.56
C ASP A 7 10.10 1.71 -1.36
N GLU A 8 10.54 2.21 -2.50
CA GLU A 8 11.46 1.49 -3.39
C GLU A 8 12.85 1.28 -2.75
N HIS A 9 13.18 2.07 -1.73
CA HIS A 9 14.44 1.97 -1.01
C HIS A 9 14.30 1.25 0.33
N PHE A 10 13.14 0.63 0.57
CA PHE A 10 12.81 -0.07 1.83
C PHE A 10 12.74 0.87 3.04
N ASN A 11 12.45 2.14 2.81
CA ASN A 11 12.14 3.06 3.90
C ASN A 11 10.68 2.90 4.29
N GLU A 12 10.42 2.72 5.58
CA GLU A 12 9.06 2.51 6.06
C GLU A 12 8.20 3.77 5.84
N GLN A 13 7.06 3.59 5.23
CA GLN A 13 6.13 4.67 4.95
C GLN A 13 4.97 4.73 5.94
N GLY A 14 4.66 3.61 6.58
CA GLY A 14 3.62 3.57 7.57
C GLY A 14 3.15 2.16 7.85
N THR A 15 2.31 2.02 8.89
CA THR A 15 1.70 0.76 9.29
C THR A 15 0.19 0.91 9.23
N PHE A 16 -0.49 -0.06 8.67
CA PHE A 16 -1.92 0.00 8.42
C PHE A 16 -2.60 -1.25 8.96
N ASN A 17 -3.79 -1.09 9.53
CA ASN A 17 -4.53 -2.20 10.12
C ASN A 17 -5.35 -2.99 9.09
N SER A 18 -5.53 -2.44 7.91
CA SER A 18 -6.29 -3.11 6.85
C SER A 18 -5.78 -2.67 5.47
N VAL A 19 -6.14 -3.46 4.46
CA VAL A 19 -5.80 -3.14 3.07
C VAL A 19 -6.49 -1.83 2.66
N GLN A 20 -7.68 -1.57 3.19
CA GLN A 20 -8.40 -0.35 2.87
C GLN A 20 -7.64 0.89 3.35
N GLU A 21 -7.06 0.83 4.54
CA GLU A 21 -6.25 1.93 5.07
C GLU A 21 -5.00 2.15 4.23
N LEU A 22 -4.35 1.07 3.82
CA LEU A 22 -3.18 1.10 2.96
C LEU A 22 -3.52 1.79 1.64
N ARG A 23 -4.63 1.41 1.06
CA ARG A 23 -5.10 1.97 -0.20
C ARG A 23 -5.45 3.45 -0.08
N ASN A 24 -6.09 3.84 1.05
CA ASN A 24 -6.41 5.23 1.30
C ASN A 24 -5.14 6.08 1.38
N PHE A 25 -4.10 5.55 2.00
CA PHE A 25 -2.81 6.23 2.07
C PHE A 25 -2.25 6.50 0.67
N LEU A 26 -2.31 5.51 -0.20
CA LEU A 26 -1.82 5.65 -1.57
C LEU A 26 -2.65 6.66 -2.36
N CYS A 27 -3.96 6.66 -2.17
CA CYS A 27 -4.84 7.63 -2.83
C CYS A 27 -4.51 9.05 -2.37
N ASP A 28 -4.27 9.25 -1.07
CA ASP A 28 -3.97 10.57 -0.50
C ASP A 28 -2.66 11.13 -1.01
N ARG A 29 -1.72 10.26 -1.39
CA ARG A 29 -0.43 10.67 -1.90
C ARG A 29 -0.45 10.94 -3.39
N LYS A 30 -1.63 11.00 -3.99
CA LYS A 30 -1.83 11.27 -5.41
C LYS A 30 -1.21 10.24 -6.34
N TYR A 31 -1.05 9.02 -5.85
CA TYR A 31 -0.69 7.93 -6.72
C TYR A 31 -1.88 7.57 -7.59
N ASP A 32 -1.60 7.10 -8.79
CA ASP A 32 -2.63 6.82 -9.78
C ASP A 32 -3.28 5.45 -9.52
N ILE A 33 -3.91 5.34 -8.35
CA ILE A 33 -4.66 4.15 -7.99
C ILE A 33 -6.14 4.50 -7.86
N SER A 34 -6.99 3.73 -8.51
CA SER A 34 -8.41 3.94 -8.44
C SER A 34 -8.96 3.48 -7.09
N CYS A 35 -9.66 4.36 -6.40
CA CYS A 35 -10.30 4.02 -5.13
C CYS A 35 -11.47 3.08 -5.32
N ASP A 36 -11.94 2.90 -6.55
CA ASP A 36 -13.02 1.98 -6.89
C ASP A 36 -12.49 0.60 -7.30
N ALA A 37 -11.18 0.43 -7.39
CA ALA A 37 -10.58 -0.84 -7.78
C ALA A 37 -10.73 -1.87 -6.67
N ASP A 38 -10.65 -3.14 -7.03
CA ASP A 38 -10.64 -4.24 -6.08
C ASP A 38 -9.45 -4.07 -5.13
N LEU A 39 -9.63 -4.48 -3.87
CA LEU A 39 -8.56 -4.38 -2.88
C LEU A 39 -7.30 -5.15 -3.30
N SER A 40 -7.47 -6.24 -4.03
CA SER A 40 -6.31 -7.00 -4.53
C SER A 40 -5.44 -6.17 -5.47
N CYS A 41 -6.02 -5.19 -6.15
CA CYS A 41 -5.26 -4.32 -7.06
C CYS A 41 -4.30 -3.42 -6.30
N THR A 42 -4.51 -3.22 -5.00
CA THR A 42 -3.63 -2.42 -4.17
C THR A 42 -2.22 -3.01 -4.15
N PHE A 43 -2.12 -4.31 -3.95
CA PHE A 43 -0.83 -4.98 -3.90
C PHE A 43 -0.15 -5.00 -5.28
N ASP A 44 -0.93 -5.18 -6.33
CA ASP A 44 -0.41 -5.11 -7.70
C ASP A 44 0.14 -3.72 -8.00
N TYR A 45 -0.54 -2.69 -7.53
CA TYR A 45 -0.08 -1.31 -7.72
C TYR A 45 1.21 -1.05 -6.97
N ILE A 46 1.30 -1.52 -5.71
CA ILE A 46 2.52 -1.37 -4.91
C ILE A 46 3.70 -2.01 -5.65
N LYS A 47 3.51 -3.19 -6.20
CA LYS A 47 4.54 -3.87 -6.97
C LYS A 47 4.89 -3.09 -8.24
N HIS A 48 3.89 -2.51 -8.88
CA HIS A 48 4.08 -1.73 -10.12
C HIS A 48 4.98 -0.52 -9.90
N ILE A 49 4.83 0.17 -8.77
CA ILE A 49 5.66 1.33 -8.44
C ILE A 49 6.96 0.93 -7.74
N LYS A 50 7.23 -0.37 -7.66
CA LYS A 50 8.44 -0.96 -7.07
C LYS A 50 8.56 -0.73 -5.56
N TRP A 51 7.46 -0.48 -4.90
CA TRP A 51 7.41 -0.43 -3.46
C TRP A 51 7.25 -1.83 -2.88
N HIS A 52 7.37 -1.94 -1.58
CA HIS A 52 7.32 -3.22 -0.89
C HIS A 52 6.36 -3.15 0.28
N TRP A 53 5.88 -4.30 0.72
CA TRP A 53 5.00 -4.37 1.88
C TRP A 53 5.26 -5.68 2.61
N ASP A 54 4.93 -5.70 3.89
CA ASP A 54 5.04 -6.90 4.70
C ASP A 54 3.84 -6.96 5.63
N MET A 55 3.63 -8.12 6.20
CA MET A 55 2.50 -8.36 7.09
C MET A 55 3.03 -8.70 8.49
N GLU A 56 2.51 -7.99 9.49
CA GLU A 56 2.82 -8.26 10.89
C GLU A 56 1.59 -8.77 11.60
N GLU A 57 1.79 -9.72 12.49
CA GLU A 57 0.71 -10.22 13.33
C GLU A 57 0.61 -9.45 14.63
#